data_cb588dbd4762332981f2ae704efe25b0
#
_entry.id   cb588dbd4762332981f2ae704efe25b0
#
_cell.length_a   1.000
_cell.length_b   1.000
_cell.length_c   1.000
_cell.angle_alpha   90.00
_cell.angle_beta   90.00
_cell.angle_gamma   90.00
#
_symmetry.space_group_name_H-M   'P 1'
#
loop_
_entity.id
_entity.type
_entity.pdbx_description
1 polymer ?
#
loop_
_entity_poly.entity_id
_entity_poly.type
_entity_poly.pdbx_seq_one_letter_code
_entity_poly.pdbx_strand_id
1 'polypeptide(L)'
;MIDDLDKINKSGEDCPPAEFLEETWHEDMIWYGPAGIGASYTISRYQEQHQYPFRKGLKDKVFNGHICRFAEGNYAGFFGWPNLTNTPVGGFMGLPASGVPADMRVVDIYRRQGDKLAENWVLIDLPWWLKQQGLDIFERIKKILTV
;
A
#
# COMPACT_ATOMS: atom_id res chain seq x y z
N MET A 1 0.90 1.87 -17.91
CA MET A 1 0.42 1.23 -16.65
C MET A 1 1.44 1.32 -15.52
N ILE A 2 2.63 0.70 -15.60
CA ILE A 2 3.65 0.81 -14.52
C ILE A 2 4.18 2.24 -14.43
N ASP A 3 4.42 2.90 -15.55
CA ASP A 3 4.87 4.29 -15.59
C ASP A 3 3.84 5.28 -15.03
N ASP A 4 2.55 4.97 -15.14
CA ASP A 4 1.47 5.78 -14.60
C ASP A 4 1.35 5.61 -13.09
N LEU A 5 1.57 4.39 -12.58
CA LEU A 5 1.72 4.14 -11.15
C LEU A 5 2.96 4.85 -10.56
N ASP A 6 4.06 4.88 -11.29
CA ASP A 6 5.25 5.64 -10.88
C ASP A 6 4.96 7.15 -10.82
N LYS A 7 4.15 7.70 -11.73
CA LYS A 7 3.68 9.10 -11.67
C LYS A 7 2.82 9.38 -10.44
N ILE A 8 1.87 8.48 -10.15
CA ILE A 8 1.02 8.56 -8.96
C ILE A 8 1.88 8.54 -7.68
N ASN A 9 2.87 7.66 -7.63
CA ASN A 9 3.75 7.54 -6.47
C ASN A 9 4.72 8.73 -6.32
N LYS A 10 5.06 9.40 -7.40
CA LYS A 10 5.93 10.59 -7.43
C LYS A 10 5.19 11.91 -7.20
N SER A 11 3.87 11.92 -7.15
CA SER A 11 3.05 13.14 -7.02
C SER A 11 3.12 13.85 -5.67
N GLY A 12 4.11 13.53 -4.83
CA GLY A 12 4.37 14.20 -3.57
C GLY A 12 3.50 13.70 -2.40
N GLU A 13 3.41 14.52 -1.34
CA GLU A 13 2.65 14.20 -0.13
C GLU A 13 1.13 14.32 -0.33
N ASP A 14 0.70 15.09 -1.31
CA ASP A 14 -0.71 15.31 -1.61
C ASP A 14 -1.30 14.12 -2.37
N CYS A 15 -2.51 13.72 -1.99
CA CYS A 15 -3.22 12.70 -2.72
C CYS A 15 -3.65 13.25 -4.07
N PRO A 16 -3.44 12.51 -5.18
CA PRO A 16 -3.94 12.94 -6.46
C PRO A 16 -5.47 13.06 -6.40
N PRO A 17 -6.07 14.01 -7.09
CA PRO A 17 -7.52 14.11 -7.19
C PRO A 17 -8.10 12.85 -7.82
N ALA A 18 -9.39 12.58 -7.59
CA ALA A 18 -10.07 11.38 -8.10
C ALA A 18 -9.97 11.28 -9.62
N GLU A 19 -10.10 12.40 -10.32
CA GLU A 19 -10.05 12.48 -11.78
C GLU A 19 -8.74 11.91 -12.36
N PHE A 20 -7.63 12.06 -11.64
CA PHE A 20 -6.35 11.49 -12.06
C PHE A 20 -6.32 9.96 -11.98
N LEU A 21 -7.02 9.38 -11.00
CA LEU A 21 -7.19 7.94 -10.90
C LEU A 21 -8.18 7.42 -11.95
N GLU A 22 -9.22 8.18 -12.28
CA GLU A 22 -10.22 7.82 -13.29
C GLU A 22 -9.64 7.66 -14.71
N GLU A 23 -8.50 8.26 -14.99
CA GLU A 23 -7.78 8.05 -16.25
C GLU A 23 -7.24 6.62 -16.37
N THR A 24 -6.83 6.02 -15.25
CA THR A 24 -6.12 4.74 -15.23
C THR A 24 -6.89 3.60 -14.57
N TRP A 25 -7.92 3.91 -13.77
CA TRP A 25 -8.73 2.95 -13.03
C TRP A 25 -10.19 2.97 -13.47
N HIS A 26 -10.85 1.82 -13.40
CA HIS A 26 -12.31 1.76 -13.48
C HIS A 26 -12.93 2.44 -12.26
N GLU A 27 -14.11 3.05 -12.45
CA GLU A 27 -14.83 3.68 -11.33
C GLU A 27 -15.29 2.67 -10.28
N ASP A 28 -15.59 1.44 -10.70
CA ASP A 28 -16.00 0.29 -9.88
C ASP A 28 -14.84 -0.65 -9.53
N MET A 29 -13.61 -0.13 -9.56
CA MET A 29 -12.42 -0.89 -9.23
C MET A 29 -12.50 -1.51 -7.83
N ILE A 30 -11.79 -2.62 -7.64
CA ILE A 30 -11.62 -3.24 -6.33
C ILE A 30 -10.15 -3.23 -5.95
N TRP A 31 -9.87 -2.70 -4.78
CA TRP A 31 -8.56 -2.76 -4.16
C TRP A 31 -8.60 -3.72 -2.96
N TYR A 32 -7.81 -4.78 -3.03
CA TYR A 32 -7.67 -5.78 -1.98
C TYR A 32 -6.43 -5.47 -1.15
N GLY A 33 -6.62 -4.78 -0.04
CA GLY A 33 -5.56 -4.38 0.85
C GLY A 33 -5.23 -5.40 1.93
N PRO A 34 -4.14 -5.17 2.67
CA PRO A 34 -3.71 -6.04 3.76
C PRO A 34 -4.65 -5.95 4.97
N ALA A 35 -4.44 -6.88 5.92
CA ALA A 35 -5.13 -6.86 7.22
C ALA A 35 -5.02 -5.49 7.89
N GLY A 36 -6.12 -5.03 8.48
CA GLY A 36 -6.25 -3.71 9.11
C GLY A 36 -6.84 -2.63 8.19
N ILE A 37 -6.79 -2.82 6.85
CA ILE A 37 -7.45 -1.94 5.89
C ILE A 37 -8.62 -2.68 5.22
N GLY A 38 -8.37 -3.88 4.68
CA GLY A 38 -9.37 -4.69 3.99
C GLY A 38 -9.60 -4.26 2.55
N ALA A 39 -10.74 -4.69 1.95
CA ALA A 39 -11.06 -4.37 0.58
C ALA A 39 -11.80 -3.04 0.46
N SER A 40 -11.43 -2.24 -0.55
CA SER A 40 -12.09 -1.01 -0.93
C SER A 40 -12.71 -1.14 -2.31
N TYR A 41 -13.92 -0.68 -2.47
CA TYR A 41 -14.66 -0.66 -3.73
C TYR A 41 -14.79 0.79 -4.18
N THR A 42 -14.64 1.05 -5.46
CA THR A 42 -14.63 2.37 -6.09
C THR A 42 -13.38 3.21 -5.75
N ILE A 43 -13.06 4.15 -6.63
CA ILE A 43 -11.94 5.08 -6.44
C ILE A 43 -12.11 5.90 -5.16
N SER A 44 -13.32 6.40 -4.91
CA SER A 44 -13.61 7.24 -3.73
C SER A 44 -13.33 6.49 -2.42
N ARG A 45 -13.80 5.23 -2.30
CA ARG A 45 -13.56 4.42 -1.10
C ARG A 45 -12.09 4.01 -0.95
N TYR A 46 -11.42 3.70 -2.06
CA TYR A 46 -9.99 3.44 -2.06
C TYR A 46 -9.20 4.64 -1.53
N GLN A 47 -9.54 5.84 -1.97
CA GLN A 47 -8.90 7.06 -1.46
C GLN A 47 -9.15 7.27 0.03
N GLU A 48 -10.40 7.17 0.47
CA GLU A 48 -10.80 7.38 1.87
C GLU A 48 -10.15 6.35 2.81
N GLN A 49 -10.20 5.06 2.45
CA GLN A 49 -9.81 3.96 3.34
C GLN A 49 -8.31 3.65 3.30
N HIS A 50 -7.64 3.93 2.20
CA HIS A 50 -6.23 3.60 2.02
C HIS A 50 -5.37 4.81 1.65
N GLN A 51 -5.64 5.46 0.52
CA GLN A 51 -4.68 6.41 -0.05
C GLN A 51 -4.44 7.62 0.86
N TYR A 52 -5.49 8.22 1.43
CA TYR A 52 -5.35 9.34 2.35
C TYR A 52 -4.67 8.96 3.67
N PRO A 53 -5.07 7.88 4.38
CA PRO A 53 -4.36 7.43 5.57
C PRO A 53 -2.90 7.07 5.31
N PHE A 54 -2.60 6.43 4.19
CA PHE A 54 -1.24 6.07 3.78
C PHE A 54 -0.38 7.32 3.56
N ARG A 55 -0.89 8.32 2.85
CA ARG A 55 -0.14 9.54 2.54
C ARG A 55 0.02 10.45 3.75
N LYS A 56 -1.02 10.61 4.55
CA LYS A 56 -1.00 11.44 5.76
C LYS A 56 -0.26 10.81 6.92
N GLY A 57 -0.43 9.50 7.10
CA GLY A 57 0.12 8.76 8.24
C GLY A 57 1.57 8.31 8.09
N LEU A 58 2.12 8.35 6.86
CA LEU A 58 3.49 7.93 6.58
C LEU A 58 4.25 9.08 5.91
N LYS A 59 5.32 9.55 6.54
CA LYS A 59 6.19 10.63 6.08
C LYS A 59 7.54 10.08 5.61
N ASP A 60 8.39 10.96 5.06
CA ASP A 60 9.76 10.68 4.62
C ASP A 60 9.83 9.44 3.72
N LYS A 61 8.88 9.32 2.81
CA LYS A 61 8.78 8.16 1.92
C LYS A 61 9.93 8.12 0.92
N VAL A 62 10.69 7.03 0.94
CA VAL A 62 11.76 6.73 -0.01
C VAL A 62 11.41 5.47 -0.77
N PHE A 63 11.27 5.59 -2.08
CA PHE A 63 11.05 4.46 -2.97
C PHE A 63 12.38 3.76 -3.27
N ASN A 64 12.52 2.50 -2.83
CA ASN A 64 13.73 1.69 -2.95
C ASN A 64 13.77 0.83 -4.23
N GLY A 65 12.69 0.83 -5.00
CA GLY A 65 12.59 0.10 -6.26
C GLY A 65 11.93 -1.28 -6.15
N HIS A 66 11.89 -1.98 -7.27
CA HIS A 66 11.35 -3.32 -7.38
C HIS A 66 12.44 -4.31 -7.74
N ILE A 67 12.50 -5.45 -7.04
CA ILE A 67 13.44 -6.53 -7.35
C ILE A 67 12.94 -7.40 -8.51
N CYS A 68 11.63 -7.39 -8.78
CA CYS A 68 11.02 -8.12 -9.86
C CYS A 68 9.78 -7.35 -10.35
N ARG A 69 9.59 -7.35 -11.67
CA ARG A 69 8.37 -6.90 -12.34
C ARG A 69 7.97 -7.97 -13.35
N PHE A 70 6.68 -8.21 -13.49
CA PHE A 70 6.15 -9.17 -14.47
C PHE A 70 4.86 -8.63 -15.09
N ALA A 71 4.54 -9.11 -16.28
CA ALA A 71 3.27 -8.88 -16.94
C ALA A 71 2.96 -10.06 -17.87
N GLU A 72 1.72 -10.55 -17.79
CA GLU A 72 1.20 -11.58 -18.69
C GLU A 72 -0.31 -11.39 -18.86
N GLY A 73 -0.76 -11.36 -20.11
CA GLY A 73 -2.17 -11.17 -20.45
C GLY A 73 -2.72 -9.87 -19.86
N ASN A 74 -3.72 -10.00 -19.00
CA ASN A 74 -4.34 -8.86 -18.32
C ASN A 74 -3.76 -8.59 -16.92
N TYR A 75 -2.72 -9.29 -16.51
CA TYR A 75 -2.12 -9.15 -15.20
C TYR A 75 -0.73 -8.53 -15.28
N ALA A 76 -0.40 -7.73 -14.29
CA ALA A 76 0.94 -7.22 -14.06
C ALA A 76 1.19 -7.10 -12.56
N GLY A 77 2.44 -7.17 -12.15
CA GLY A 77 2.77 -6.98 -10.74
C GLY A 77 4.25 -6.74 -10.51
N PHE A 78 4.57 -6.49 -9.27
CA PHE A 78 5.94 -6.28 -8.83
C PHE A 78 6.16 -6.74 -7.39
N PHE A 79 7.41 -6.98 -7.07
CA PHE A 79 7.92 -7.30 -5.75
C PHE A 79 8.90 -6.23 -5.33
N GLY A 80 8.71 -5.63 -4.14
CA GLY A 80 9.66 -4.73 -3.51
C GLY A 80 10.13 -5.31 -2.17
N TRP A 81 11.49 -5.38 -1.97
CA TRP A 81 12.02 -6.08 -0.80
C TRP A 81 13.27 -5.43 -0.20
N PRO A 82 13.14 -4.28 0.51
CA PRO A 82 11.94 -3.43 0.60
C PRO A 82 11.74 -2.60 -0.66
N ASN A 83 10.48 -2.20 -0.93
CA ASN A 83 10.22 -1.25 -1.99
C ASN A 83 10.02 0.19 -1.48
N LEU A 84 9.69 0.36 -0.21
CA LEU A 84 9.41 1.64 0.41
C LEU A 84 10.00 1.69 1.82
N THR A 85 10.68 2.80 2.15
CA THR A 85 10.99 3.19 3.52
C THR A 85 10.10 4.37 3.90
N ASN A 86 9.57 4.40 5.12
CA ASN A 86 8.69 5.47 5.59
C ASN A 86 8.78 5.66 7.10
N THR A 87 8.35 6.85 7.57
CA THR A 87 8.27 7.19 8.99
C THR A 87 6.80 7.32 9.40
N PRO A 88 6.25 6.41 10.24
CA PRO A 88 4.88 6.53 10.74
C PRO A 88 4.71 7.72 11.68
N VAL A 89 3.78 8.60 11.31
CA VAL A 89 3.41 9.81 12.11
C VAL A 89 2.01 9.71 12.71
N GLY A 90 1.37 8.56 12.56
CA GLY A 90 0.05 8.25 13.13
C GLY A 90 -1.07 8.27 12.11
N GLY A 91 -2.11 7.47 12.37
CA GLY A 91 -3.35 7.40 11.57
C GLY A 91 -3.37 6.31 10.50
N PHE A 92 -2.24 5.86 9.98
CA PHE A 92 -2.23 4.71 9.06
C PHE A 92 -2.67 3.44 9.80
N MET A 93 -3.68 2.76 9.30
CA MET A 93 -4.36 1.61 9.95
C MET A 93 -4.85 1.91 11.38
N GLY A 94 -5.11 3.17 11.72
CA GLY A 94 -5.48 3.58 13.08
C GLY A 94 -4.36 3.47 14.12
N LEU A 95 -3.13 3.21 13.69
CA LEU A 95 -1.99 3.06 14.59
C LEU A 95 -1.43 4.41 15.05
N PRO A 96 -0.87 4.49 16.27
CA PRO A 96 -0.20 5.70 16.75
C PRO A 96 1.11 5.94 15.96
N ALA A 97 1.63 7.17 16.09
CA ALA A 97 2.95 7.49 15.58
C ALA A 97 4.03 6.71 16.33
N SER A 98 4.92 6.04 15.58
CA SER A 98 6.17 5.51 16.15
C SER A 98 7.32 6.51 16.02
N GLY A 99 7.31 7.32 14.96
CA GLY A 99 8.42 8.22 14.61
C GLY A 99 9.71 7.47 14.20
N VAL A 100 9.64 6.16 14.04
CA VAL A 100 10.79 5.31 13.70
C VAL A 100 10.71 4.96 12.21
N PRO A 101 11.72 5.32 11.39
CA PRO A 101 11.79 4.89 10.02
C PRO A 101 11.75 3.37 9.91
N ALA A 102 10.92 2.85 9.01
CA ALA A 102 10.74 1.42 8.82
C ALA A 102 10.58 1.08 7.33
N ASP A 103 11.16 -0.04 6.95
CA ASP A 103 11.10 -0.57 5.60
C ASP A 103 9.84 -1.41 5.39
N MET A 104 9.19 -1.22 4.27
CA MET A 104 7.97 -1.92 3.90
C MET A 104 8.23 -2.81 2.68
N ARG A 105 8.01 -4.12 2.86
CA ARG A 105 8.06 -5.12 1.80
C ARG A 105 6.67 -5.27 1.21
N VAL A 106 6.55 -5.17 -0.11
CA VAL A 106 5.25 -5.19 -0.77
C VAL A 106 5.29 -6.09 -2.01
N VAL A 107 4.25 -6.88 -2.16
CA VAL A 107 3.88 -7.53 -3.42
C VAL A 107 2.59 -6.90 -3.91
N ASP A 108 2.59 -6.46 -5.15
CA ASP A 108 1.49 -5.73 -5.74
C ASP A 108 1.12 -6.35 -7.08
N ILE A 109 -0.14 -6.75 -7.24
CA ILE A 109 -0.64 -7.41 -8.45
C ILE A 109 -1.86 -6.65 -8.95
N TYR A 110 -1.90 -6.40 -10.23
CA TYR A 110 -2.95 -5.66 -10.92
C TYR A 110 -3.60 -6.50 -12.00
N ARG A 111 -4.91 -6.36 -12.15
CA ARG A 111 -5.65 -6.85 -13.32
C ARG A 111 -6.28 -5.68 -14.05
N ARG A 112 -6.04 -5.61 -15.36
CA ARG A 112 -6.72 -4.66 -16.23
C ARG A 112 -7.95 -5.27 -16.88
N GLN A 113 -8.89 -4.42 -17.23
CA GLN A 113 -10.03 -4.72 -18.08
C GLN A 113 -10.13 -3.61 -19.14
N GLY A 114 -10.00 -3.96 -20.41
CA GLY A 114 -9.78 -2.93 -21.44
C GLY A 114 -8.50 -2.14 -21.17
N ASP A 115 -8.60 -0.84 -21.15
CA ASP A 115 -7.47 0.07 -20.94
C ASP A 115 -7.28 0.52 -19.48
N LYS A 116 -8.16 0.07 -18.57
CA LYS A 116 -8.15 0.49 -17.17
C LYS A 116 -7.88 -0.65 -16.20
N LEU A 117 -7.33 -0.30 -15.05
CA LEU A 117 -7.15 -1.22 -13.93
C LEU A 117 -8.51 -1.47 -13.26
N ALA A 118 -8.88 -2.74 -13.12
CA ALA A 118 -10.13 -3.17 -12.50
C ALA A 118 -9.91 -3.72 -11.10
N GLU A 119 -8.78 -4.35 -10.85
CA GLU A 119 -8.46 -4.94 -9.55
C GLU A 119 -6.98 -4.76 -9.22
N ASN A 120 -6.71 -4.62 -7.91
CA ASN A 120 -5.37 -4.57 -7.37
C ASN A 120 -5.31 -5.35 -6.05
N TRP A 121 -4.38 -6.27 -5.93
CA TRP A 121 -4.09 -7.02 -4.72
C TRP A 121 -2.77 -6.56 -4.14
N VAL A 122 -2.78 -6.08 -2.89
CA VAL A 122 -1.60 -5.57 -2.19
C VAL A 122 -1.32 -6.42 -0.97
N LEU A 123 -0.15 -7.05 -0.94
CA LEU A 123 0.34 -7.80 0.20
C LEU A 123 1.53 -7.03 0.81
N ILE A 124 1.38 -6.62 2.06
CA ILE A 124 2.42 -5.93 2.82
C ILE A 124 2.87 -6.84 3.96
N ASP A 125 4.18 -7.00 4.15
CA ASP A 125 4.75 -7.68 5.32
C ASP A 125 4.63 -6.78 6.56
N LEU A 126 3.39 -6.61 7.04
CA LEU A 126 3.06 -5.79 8.21
C LEU A 126 3.75 -6.26 9.49
N PRO A 127 3.87 -7.59 9.79
CA PRO A 127 4.58 -8.05 10.96
C PRO A 127 6.02 -7.56 11.03
N TRP A 128 6.73 -7.62 9.90
CA TRP A 128 8.10 -7.15 9.83
C TRP A 128 8.22 -5.63 9.93
N TRP A 129 7.32 -4.89 9.25
CA TRP A 129 7.26 -3.44 9.32
C TRP A 129 6.97 -2.94 10.75
N LEU A 130 6.02 -3.57 11.46
CA LEU A 130 5.69 -3.24 12.85
C LEU A 130 6.83 -3.60 13.82
N LYS A 131 7.51 -4.72 13.58
CA LYS A 131 8.63 -5.15 14.41
C LYS A 131 9.79 -4.15 14.42
N GLN A 132 10.09 -3.53 13.27
CA GLN A 132 11.11 -2.47 13.17
C GLN A 132 10.75 -1.25 14.05
N GLN A 133 9.47 -1.02 14.29
CA GLN A 133 8.95 0.07 15.12
C GLN A 133 8.80 -0.31 16.60
N GLY A 134 9.28 -1.48 17.00
CA GLY A 134 9.21 -1.97 18.38
C GLY A 134 7.95 -2.78 18.72
N LEU A 135 7.07 -3.07 17.75
CA LEU A 135 5.88 -3.88 17.96
C LEU A 135 6.03 -5.28 17.33
N ASP A 136 6.55 -6.25 18.09
CA ASP A 136 6.58 -7.65 17.69
C ASP A 136 5.23 -8.32 17.97
N ILE A 137 4.40 -8.43 16.92
CA ILE A 137 3.05 -8.97 17.04
C ILE A 137 3.05 -10.48 17.36
N PHE A 138 4.06 -11.25 16.92
CA PHE A 138 4.15 -12.66 17.22
C PHE A 138 4.53 -12.91 18.69
N GLU A 139 5.44 -12.12 19.24
CA GLU A 139 5.75 -12.18 20.67
C GLU A 139 4.56 -11.74 21.53
N ARG A 140 3.79 -10.76 21.06
CA ARG A 140 2.56 -10.35 21.74
C ARG A 140 1.49 -11.45 21.73
N ILE A 141 1.30 -12.14 20.60
CA ILE A 141 0.39 -13.28 20.48
C ILE A 141 0.80 -14.42 21.44
N LYS A 142 2.07 -14.78 21.48
CA LYS A 142 2.57 -15.80 22.43
C LYS A 142 2.19 -15.47 23.87
N LYS A 143 2.40 -14.22 24.31
CA LYS A 143 2.04 -13.78 25.67
C LYS A 143 0.55 -13.88 25.97
N ILE A 144 -0.32 -13.68 24.97
CA ILE A 144 -1.77 -13.79 25.10
C ILE A 144 -2.20 -15.26 25.21
N LEU A 145 -1.56 -16.15 24.45
CA LEU A 145 -1.92 -17.57 24.40
C LEU A 145 -1.32 -18.41 25.54
N THR A 146 -0.37 -17.86 26.28
CA THR A 146 0.28 -18.55 27.43
C THR A 146 -0.31 -18.16 28.79
N VAL A 147 -1.47 -17.52 28.82
CA VAL A 147 -2.21 -17.21 30.06
C VAL A 147 -3.09 -18.39 30.47
#